data_6bdf1807dee3639aa67dc2b447a0f842
#
_entry.id   6bdf1807dee3639aa67dc2b447a0f842
#
_cell.length_a   1.000
_cell.length_b   1.000
_cell.length_c   1.000
_cell.angle_alpha   90.00
_cell.angle_beta   90.00
_cell.angle_gamma   90.00
#
_symmetry.space_group_name_H-M   'P 1'
#
loop_
_entity.id
_entity.type
_entity.pdbx_description
1 polymer ?
#
loop_
_entity_poly.entity_id
_entity_poly.type
_entity_poly.pdbx_seq_one_letter_code
_entity_poly.pdbx_strand_id
1 'polypeptide(L)'
;MVYEKRTQKIIGFIRFGSPTINSKPRNLWLGQPANLSLLNRHTAMGFVIVPSQPFGYNYLGGKLLALLCVSHFARETLNKVFEKDIALFETTSLYGSTTSASQYDGLKPFFRYKGLTESKFLPLLHDRVFHKLHDHFTLLNNNTPLTDNKASSKKMKRQTKMIASIKKSLKDENKLQHFNSVIEMAFGLTQKKRFYISDYGYGNVREVIRGDQDKLIHGQNWDKFYLDNIISWWKRKATKRYETLKRDNRFRDKVELWSQDDDIQIIR
;
A
#
# COMPACT_ATOMS: atom_id res chain seq x y z
N MET A 1 2.38 -4.43 15.25
CA MET A 1 3.35 -5.53 15.04
C MET A 1 2.63 -6.86 15.21
N VAL A 2 3.08 -7.91 14.53
CA VAL A 2 2.52 -9.27 14.60
C VAL A 2 3.55 -10.18 15.26
N TYR A 3 3.13 -10.90 16.29
CA TYR A 3 3.98 -11.78 17.10
C TYR A 3 3.50 -13.22 16.98
N GLU A 4 4.43 -14.15 17.03
CA GLU A 4 4.12 -15.54 17.28
C GLU A 4 3.89 -15.72 18.80
N LYS A 5 2.73 -16.28 19.18
CA LYS A 5 2.24 -16.26 20.57
C LYS A 5 3.16 -17.05 21.53
N ARG A 6 3.65 -18.21 21.12
CA ARG A 6 4.47 -19.10 21.99
C ARG A 6 5.87 -18.56 22.21
N THR A 7 6.51 -18.08 21.15
CA THR A 7 7.92 -17.63 21.20
C THR A 7 8.06 -16.13 21.39
N GLN A 8 6.96 -15.38 21.32
CA GLN A 8 6.92 -13.90 21.37
C GLN A 8 7.82 -13.21 20.32
N LYS A 9 8.22 -13.95 19.28
CA LYS A 9 9.04 -13.38 18.19
C LYS A 9 8.19 -12.57 17.23
N ILE A 10 8.72 -11.45 16.79
CA ILE A 10 8.10 -10.62 15.77
C ILE A 10 8.17 -11.35 14.43
N ILE A 11 7.01 -11.64 13.84
CA ILE A 11 6.89 -12.31 12.54
C ILE A 11 6.56 -11.32 11.42
N GLY A 12 6.28 -10.06 11.74
CA GLY A 12 6.12 -9.01 10.77
C GLY A 12 5.41 -7.77 11.26
N PHE A 13 5.17 -6.87 10.33
CA PHE A 13 4.58 -5.57 10.56
C PHE A 13 3.45 -5.31 9.57
N ILE A 14 2.33 -4.79 10.11
CA ILE A 14 1.17 -4.36 9.33
C ILE A 14 0.83 -2.93 9.72
N ARG A 15 0.59 -2.08 8.71
CA ARG A 15 0.07 -0.73 8.89
C ARG A 15 -1.21 -0.55 8.11
N PHE A 16 -2.29 -0.28 8.83
CA PHE A 16 -3.57 0.10 8.27
C PHE A 16 -3.69 1.63 8.17
N GLY A 17 -4.60 2.08 7.33
CA GLY A 17 -4.98 3.48 7.22
C GLY A 17 -6.25 3.65 6.40
N SER A 18 -6.63 4.90 6.17
CA SER A 18 -7.77 5.24 5.33
C SER A 18 -7.46 4.95 3.85
N PRO A 19 -8.46 4.60 3.04
CA PRO A 19 -8.27 4.36 1.61
C PRO A 19 -7.79 5.62 0.89
N THR A 20 -7.13 5.44 -0.25
CA THR A 20 -6.80 6.58 -1.12
C THR A 20 -8.09 7.18 -1.68
N ILE A 21 -8.20 8.51 -1.69
CA ILE A 21 -9.40 9.23 -2.16
C ILE A 21 -9.73 8.84 -3.58
N ASN A 22 -8.74 8.83 -4.46
CA ASN A 22 -8.92 8.47 -5.86
C ASN A 22 -8.11 7.23 -6.23
N SER A 23 -8.78 6.21 -6.75
CA SER A 23 -8.17 4.98 -7.23
C SER A 23 -8.92 4.53 -8.49
N LYS A 24 -8.27 4.66 -9.66
CA LYS A 24 -8.84 4.27 -10.94
C LYS A 24 -9.36 2.83 -10.94
N PRO A 25 -8.59 1.80 -10.51
CA PRO A 25 -9.07 0.42 -10.52
C PRO A 25 -10.25 0.19 -9.57
N ARG A 26 -10.34 0.89 -8.43
CA ARG A 26 -11.53 0.83 -7.57
C ARG A 26 -12.73 1.46 -8.25
N ASN A 27 -12.57 2.67 -8.80
CA ASN A 27 -13.68 3.38 -9.45
C ASN A 27 -14.22 2.58 -10.64
N LEU A 28 -13.36 1.93 -11.43
CA LEU A 28 -13.77 1.01 -12.49
C LEU A 28 -14.53 -0.19 -11.95
N TRP A 29 -14.08 -0.77 -10.83
CA TRP A 29 -14.79 -1.86 -10.18
C TRP A 29 -16.14 -1.45 -9.62
N LEU A 30 -16.25 -0.26 -9.04
CA LEU A 30 -17.51 0.31 -8.57
C LEU A 30 -18.43 0.71 -9.75
N GLY A 31 -17.88 1.03 -10.92
CA GLY A 31 -18.59 1.57 -12.07
C GLY A 31 -18.83 3.09 -11.99
N GLN A 32 -18.36 3.72 -10.91
CA GLN A 32 -18.48 5.17 -10.66
C GLN A 32 -17.40 5.62 -9.65
N PRO A 33 -17.11 6.94 -9.55
CA PRO A 33 -16.32 7.48 -8.45
C PRO A 33 -16.96 7.13 -7.10
N ALA A 34 -16.14 6.73 -6.13
CA ALA A 34 -16.62 6.38 -4.81
C ALA A 34 -17.19 7.59 -4.06
N ASN A 35 -18.31 7.42 -3.37
CA ASN A 35 -18.77 8.36 -2.36
C ASN A 35 -17.77 8.38 -1.20
N LEU A 36 -17.18 9.54 -0.90
CA LEU A 36 -16.10 9.64 0.10
C LEU A 36 -16.55 9.30 1.52
N SER A 37 -17.77 9.60 1.89
CA SER A 37 -18.32 9.26 3.20
C SER A 37 -18.45 7.76 3.36
N LEU A 38 -19.10 7.08 2.42
CA LEU A 38 -19.27 5.63 2.42
C LEU A 38 -17.92 4.91 2.28
N LEU A 39 -17.03 5.42 1.43
CA LEU A 39 -15.68 4.88 1.29
C LEU A 39 -14.93 4.92 2.62
N ASN A 40 -14.92 6.06 3.31
CA ASN A 40 -14.24 6.21 4.58
C ASN A 40 -14.85 5.36 5.69
N ARG A 41 -16.17 5.17 5.69
CA ARG A 41 -16.88 4.34 6.65
C ARG A 41 -16.60 2.86 6.45
N HIS A 42 -16.62 2.39 5.19
CA HIS A 42 -16.62 0.97 4.86
C HIS A 42 -15.29 0.41 4.36
N THR A 43 -14.23 1.22 4.26
CA THR A 43 -12.97 0.76 3.68
C THR A 43 -11.78 1.00 4.60
N ALA A 44 -10.89 0.01 4.66
CA ALA A 44 -9.55 0.13 5.20
C ALA A 44 -8.50 -0.21 4.13
N MET A 45 -7.31 0.40 4.24
CA MET A 45 -6.20 0.12 3.34
C MET A 45 -4.98 -0.38 4.12
N GLY A 46 -4.36 -1.45 3.63
CA GLY A 46 -3.07 -1.93 4.09
C GLY A 46 -1.93 -1.25 3.32
N PHE A 47 -1.23 -0.32 3.98
CA PHE A 47 -0.11 0.42 3.36
C PHE A 47 1.21 -0.32 3.47
N VAL A 48 1.42 -1.06 4.55
CA VAL A 48 2.63 -1.84 4.80
C VAL A 48 2.21 -3.21 5.30
N ILE A 49 2.66 -4.25 4.63
CA ILE A 49 2.40 -5.65 4.99
C ILE A 49 3.71 -6.39 4.73
N VAL A 50 4.58 -6.42 5.73
CA VAL A 50 5.95 -6.91 5.59
C VAL A 50 6.25 -7.97 6.65
N PRO A 51 6.59 -9.21 6.25
CA PRO A 51 7.03 -10.25 7.16
C PRO A 51 8.50 -10.04 7.56
N SER A 52 8.87 -10.49 8.76
CA SER A 52 10.28 -10.63 9.12
C SER A 52 10.95 -11.74 8.29
N GLN A 53 12.27 -11.61 8.06
CA GLN A 53 13.05 -12.64 7.39
C GLN A 53 13.83 -13.45 8.44
N PRO A 54 14.10 -14.73 8.20
CA PRO A 54 13.77 -15.54 7.01
C PRO A 54 12.33 -16.11 7.01
N PHE A 55 11.50 -15.81 8.00
CA PHE A 55 10.12 -16.31 8.11
C PHE A 55 9.29 -16.02 6.85
N GLY A 56 9.40 -14.80 6.33
CA GLY A 56 8.69 -14.38 5.13
C GLY A 56 8.96 -15.28 3.93
N TYR A 57 10.21 -15.59 3.69
CA TYR A 57 10.66 -16.45 2.60
C TYR A 57 10.33 -17.93 2.83
N ASN A 58 10.71 -18.45 4.00
CA ASN A 58 10.63 -19.88 4.28
C ASN A 58 9.20 -20.39 4.43
N TYR A 59 8.32 -19.60 5.02
CA TYR A 59 6.99 -20.03 5.44
C TYR A 59 5.85 -19.23 4.81
N LEU A 60 6.11 -18.54 3.69
CA LEU A 60 5.09 -17.67 3.07
C LEU A 60 4.53 -16.62 4.04
N GLY A 61 5.40 -16.04 4.88
CA GLY A 61 5.00 -15.08 5.90
C GLY A 61 4.27 -13.85 5.34
N GLY A 62 4.66 -13.37 4.15
CA GLY A 62 3.95 -12.29 3.47
C GLY A 62 2.50 -12.63 3.14
N LYS A 63 2.23 -13.91 2.76
CA LYS A 63 0.85 -14.39 2.56
C LYS A 63 0.07 -14.48 3.86
N LEU A 64 0.71 -14.94 4.96
CA LEU A 64 0.08 -14.93 6.27
C LEU A 64 -0.34 -13.53 6.69
N LEU A 65 0.59 -12.57 6.65
CA LEU A 65 0.29 -11.19 7.06
C LEU A 65 -0.81 -10.56 6.19
N ALA A 66 -0.80 -10.83 4.89
CA ALA A 66 -1.87 -10.40 4.01
C ALA A 66 -3.23 -10.96 4.42
N LEU A 67 -3.28 -12.26 4.71
CA LEU A 67 -4.50 -12.94 5.16
C LEU A 67 -4.98 -12.43 6.53
N LEU A 68 -4.06 -12.17 7.46
CA LEU A 68 -4.40 -11.57 8.76
C LEU A 68 -5.08 -10.20 8.60
N CYS A 69 -4.66 -9.39 7.62
CA CYS A 69 -5.29 -8.09 7.34
C CYS A 69 -6.77 -8.20 7.00
N VAL A 70 -7.17 -9.31 6.38
CA VAL A 70 -8.54 -9.53 5.92
C VAL A 70 -9.32 -10.52 6.78
N SER A 71 -8.80 -10.88 7.95
CA SER A 71 -9.53 -11.69 8.92
C SER A 71 -10.68 -10.90 9.56
N HIS A 72 -11.75 -11.59 9.95
CA HIS A 72 -12.82 -10.99 10.75
C HIS A 72 -12.29 -10.37 12.04
N PHE A 73 -11.31 -11.01 12.69
CA PHE A 73 -10.64 -10.48 13.87
C PHE A 73 -10.02 -9.08 13.62
N ALA A 74 -9.24 -8.92 12.53
CA ALA A 74 -8.66 -7.63 12.19
C ALA A 74 -9.73 -6.59 11.85
N ARG A 75 -10.75 -6.99 11.07
CA ARG A 75 -11.88 -6.13 10.70
C ARG A 75 -12.63 -5.61 11.92
N GLU A 76 -12.99 -6.48 12.85
CA GLU A 76 -13.74 -6.13 14.07
C GLU A 76 -12.91 -5.26 14.99
N THR A 77 -11.61 -5.54 15.11
CA THR A 77 -10.69 -4.69 15.88
C THR A 77 -10.63 -3.28 15.30
N LEU A 78 -10.49 -3.16 13.98
CA LEU A 78 -10.47 -1.85 13.30
C LEU A 78 -11.83 -1.13 13.43
N ASN A 79 -12.93 -1.84 13.30
CA ASN A 79 -14.28 -1.27 13.49
C ASN A 79 -14.43 -0.67 14.88
N LYS A 80 -14.02 -1.42 15.91
CA LYS A 80 -14.10 -0.97 17.30
C LYS A 80 -13.20 0.24 17.58
N VAL A 81 -11.97 0.23 17.08
CA VAL A 81 -10.98 1.30 17.35
C VAL A 81 -11.30 2.59 16.60
N PHE A 82 -11.83 2.50 15.39
CA PHE A 82 -12.05 3.65 14.51
C PHE A 82 -13.53 3.99 14.29
N GLU A 83 -14.44 3.35 15.00
CA GLU A 83 -15.90 3.53 14.90
C GLU A 83 -16.38 3.42 13.44
N LYS A 84 -15.99 2.35 12.76
CA LYS A 84 -16.25 2.09 11.34
C LYS A 84 -17.07 0.80 11.15
N ASP A 85 -17.61 0.65 9.94
CA ASP A 85 -18.27 -0.57 9.43
C ASP A 85 -17.50 -1.13 8.24
N ILE A 86 -16.24 -1.52 8.45
CA ILE A 86 -15.36 -1.96 7.37
C ILE A 86 -15.92 -3.22 6.71
N ALA A 87 -16.06 -3.14 5.39
CA ALA A 87 -16.53 -4.22 4.52
C ALA A 87 -15.57 -4.45 3.34
N LEU A 88 -14.72 -3.47 3.02
CA LEU A 88 -13.73 -3.53 1.96
C LEU A 88 -12.33 -3.31 2.53
N PHE A 89 -11.40 -4.15 2.13
CA PHE A 89 -9.97 -3.94 2.32
C PHE A 89 -9.29 -3.70 0.99
N GLU A 90 -8.39 -2.72 0.95
CA GLU A 90 -7.60 -2.39 -0.23
C GLU A 90 -6.11 -2.50 0.06
N THR A 91 -5.34 -2.91 -0.93
CA THR A 91 -3.88 -2.86 -0.88
C THR A 91 -3.27 -2.80 -2.27
N THR A 92 -2.00 -2.43 -2.35
CA THR A 92 -1.26 -2.38 -3.59
C THR A 92 0.04 -3.16 -3.50
N SER A 93 0.51 -3.67 -4.64
CA SER A 93 1.82 -4.33 -4.76
C SER A 93 2.60 -3.74 -5.92
N LEU A 94 3.88 -3.46 -5.68
CA LEU A 94 4.83 -3.13 -6.73
C LEU A 94 5.21 -4.38 -7.54
N TYR A 95 5.20 -5.55 -6.89
CA TYR A 95 5.54 -6.81 -7.53
C TYR A 95 4.41 -7.29 -8.43
N GLY A 96 4.78 -7.99 -9.50
CA GLY A 96 3.85 -8.53 -10.49
C GLY A 96 3.35 -7.53 -11.52
N SER A 97 3.79 -6.25 -11.47
CA SER A 97 3.52 -5.28 -12.55
C SER A 97 4.57 -5.31 -13.64
N THR A 98 5.84 -5.53 -13.26
CA THR A 98 6.99 -5.58 -14.18
C THR A 98 7.75 -6.88 -14.10
N THR A 99 7.87 -7.45 -12.91
CA THR A 99 8.64 -8.67 -12.63
C THR A 99 7.99 -9.44 -11.51
N SER A 100 8.15 -10.76 -11.46
CA SER A 100 7.71 -11.66 -10.39
C SER A 100 6.20 -11.58 -10.00
N ALA A 101 5.74 -12.52 -9.19
CA ALA A 101 4.39 -12.57 -8.68
C ALA A 101 4.23 -11.71 -7.41
N SER A 102 3.09 -11.08 -7.24
CA SER A 102 2.72 -10.42 -5.98
C SER A 102 2.47 -11.44 -4.87
N GLN A 103 2.78 -11.06 -3.62
CA GLN A 103 2.41 -11.87 -2.45
C GLN A 103 0.90 -12.12 -2.34
N TYR A 104 0.06 -11.30 -2.97
CA TYR A 104 -1.41 -11.45 -2.99
C TYR A 104 -1.92 -12.39 -4.08
N ASP A 105 -1.07 -12.78 -5.02
CA ASP A 105 -1.45 -13.73 -6.06
C ASP A 105 -1.67 -15.13 -5.47
N GLY A 106 -2.69 -15.83 -5.97
CA GLY A 106 -3.08 -17.15 -5.47
C GLY A 106 -3.80 -17.14 -4.12
N LEU A 107 -4.26 -15.97 -3.64
CA LEU A 107 -5.01 -15.82 -2.39
C LEU A 107 -6.54 -15.72 -2.58
N LYS A 108 -7.10 -16.25 -3.68
CA LYS A 108 -8.57 -16.35 -3.81
C LYS A 108 -9.13 -17.32 -2.77
N PRO A 109 -10.29 -17.01 -2.14
CA PRO A 109 -11.18 -15.88 -2.40
C PRO A 109 -10.81 -14.61 -1.62
N PHE A 110 -9.76 -14.63 -0.79
CA PHE A 110 -9.40 -13.54 0.13
C PHE A 110 -9.01 -12.25 -0.59
N PHE A 111 -8.27 -12.36 -1.70
CA PHE A 111 -7.83 -11.21 -2.50
C PHE A 111 -8.21 -11.37 -3.95
N ARG A 112 -8.64 -10.25 -4.56
CA ARG A 112 -8.96 -10.16 -5.98
C ARG A 112 -8.21 -8.99 -6.61
N TYR A 113 -7.48 -9.28 -7.67
CA TYR A 113 -6.84 -8.27 -8.50
C TYR A 113 -7.87 -7.44 -9.25
N LYS A 114 -7.72 -6.11 -9.27
CA LYS A 114 -8.65 -5.16 -9.89
C LYS A 114 -8.03 -4.23 -10.93
N GLY A 115 -6.76 -4.41 -11.25
CA GLY A 115 -6.08 -3.60 -12.24
C GLY A 115 -4.84 -2.89 -11.69
N LEU A 116 -4.26 -2.03 -12.52
CA LEU A 116 -3.09 -1.25 -12.17
C LEU A 116 -3.49 0.14 -11.67
N THR A 117 -2.80 0.62 -10.64
CA THR A 117 -2.91 2.02 -10.24
C THR A 117 -2.12 2.89 -11.22
N GLU A 118 -2.64 4.07 -11.48
CA GLU A 118 -1.92 5.13 -12.20
C GLU A 118 -1.54 6.22 -11.19
N SER A 119 -0.52 5.98 -10.38
CA SER A 119 0.00 7.01 -9.49
C SER A 119 1.17 7.70 -10.15
N LYS A 120 1.07 9.04 -10.31
CA LYS A 120 2.24 9.83 -10.68
C LYS A 120 3.14 9.97 -9.46
N PHE A 121 4.40 9.62 -9.60
CA PHE A 121 5.39 9.91 -8.58
C PHE A 121 5.63 11.42 -8.58
N LEU A 122 5.63 12.03 -7.40
CA LEU A 122 6.07 13.41 -7.26
C LEU A 122 7.40 13.38 -6.50
N PRO A 123 8.51 13.84 -7.09
CA PRO A 123 9.76 13.95 -6.39
C PRO A 123 9.60 14.89 -5.18
N LEU A 124 10.13 14.48 -4.05
CA LEU A 124 10.10 15.26 -2.82
C LEU A 124 11.48 15.88 -2.59
N LEU A 125 11.53 17.20 -2.44
CA LEU A 125 12.73 17.88 -1.98
C LEU A 125 12.96 17.55 -0.50
N HIS A 126 14.21 17.34 -0.13
CA HIS A 126 14.61 17.19 1.26
C HIS A 126 14.18 18.42 2.06
N ASP A 127 13.69 18.24 3.28
CA ASP A 127 13.08 19.32 4.08
C ASP A 127 14.00 20.55 4.24
N ARG A 128 15.31 20.36 4.46
CA ARG A 128 16.28 21.46 4.55
C ARG A 128 16.37 22.29 3.25
N VAL A 129 16.36 21.62 2.09
CA VAL A 129 16.38 22.28 0.78
C VAL A 129 15.04 22.97 0.53
N PHE A 130 13.95 22.30 0.88
CA PHE A 130 12.60 22.85 0.73
C PHE A 130 12.44 24.16 1.51
N HIS A 131 12.87 24.21 2.78
CA HIS A 131 12.75 25.43 3.59
C HIS A 131 13.56 26.58 3.02
N LYS A 132 14.81 26.36 2.65
CA LYS A 132 15.64 27.41 2.02
C LYS A 132 15.01 28.00 0.76
N LEU A 133 14.49 27.13 -0.11
CA LEU A 133 13.81 27.56 -1.33
C LEU A 133 12.47 28.24 -1.05
N HIS A 134 11.74 27.77 -0.03
CA HIS A 134 10.47 28.38 0.36
C HIS A 134 10.68 29.81 0.84
N ASP A 135 11.68 30.07 1.68
CA ASP A 135 12.01 31.40 2.18
C ASP A 135 12.44 32.30 1.03
N HIS A 136 13.30 31.82 0.13
CA HIS A 136 13.70 32.57 -1.06
C HIS A 136 12.51 32.95 -1.95
N PHE A 137 11.63 31.99 -2.28
CA PHE A 137 10.48 32.30 -3.12
C PHE A 137 9.40 33.13 -2.41
N THR A 138 9.30 33.08 -1.08
CA THR A 138 8.42 33.95 -0.31
C THR A 138 8.89 35.40 -0.40
N LEU A 139 10.19 35.64 -0.29
CA LEU A 139 10.76 36.97 -0.48
C LEU A 139 10.52 37.50 -1.91
N LEU A 140 10.77 36.66 -2.92
CA LEU A 140 10.50 37.04 -4.32
C LEU A 140 9.03 37.30 -4.64
N ASN A 141 8.12 36.76 -3.85
CA ASN A 141 6.67 36.88 -4.01
C ASN A 141 6.07 37.87 -3.00
N ASN A 142 6.76 38.98 -2.76
CA ASN A 142 6.33 40.05 -1.86
C ASN A 142 5.88 39.54 -0.49
N ASN A 143 6.67 38.67 0.11
CA ASN A 143 6.40 38.02 1.40
C ASN A 143 5.13 37.15 1.45
N THR A 144 4.57 36.79 0.29
CA THR A 144 3.42 35.91 0.23
C THR A 144 3.90 34.46 0.15
N PRO A 145 3.54 33.58 1.12
CA PRO A 145 3.94 32.17 1.10
C PRO A 145 3.40 31.42 -0.13
N LEU A 146 4.18 30.49 -0.66
CA LEU A 146 3.76 29.67 -1.82
C LEU A 146 2.50 28.84 -1.56
N THR A 147 2.19 28.56 -0.29
CA THR A 147 1.03 27.74 0.09
C THR A 147 0.40 28.21 1.38
N ASP A 148 -0.93 28.19 1.42
CA ASP A 148 -1.69 28.42 2.65
C ASP A 148 -1.40 27.30 3.68
N ASN A 149 -1.20 27.70 4.93
CA ASN A 149 -0.97 26.78 6.06
C ASN A 149 -2.22 25.95 6.43
N LYS A 150 -3.40 26.33 5.98
CA LYS A 150 -4.68 25.64 6.23
C LYS A 150 -5.03 24.57 5.18
N ALA A 151 -4.26 24.42 4.10
CA ALA A 151 -4.58 23.48 3.03
C ALA A 151 -4.46 22.02 3.49
N SER A 152 -5.47 21.19 3.25
CA SER A 152 -5.40 19.74 3.33
C SER A 152 -4.33 19.20 2.36
N SER A 153 -3.64 18.11 2.72
CA SER A 153 -2.52 17.55 1.92
C SER A 153 -1.36 18.54 1.69
N LYS A 154 -1.03 19.31 2.70
CA LYS A 154 -0.01 20.38 2.67
C LYS A 154 1.30 19.95 2.02
N LYS A 155 1.82 18.77 2.39
CA LYS A 155 3.13 18.31 1.91
C LYS A 155 3.17 18.20 0.38
N MET A 156 2.22 17.52 -0.24
CA MET A 156 2.20 17.31 -1.69
C MET A 156 1.94 18.61 -2.46
N LYS A 157 0.98 19.43 -2.03
CA LYS A 157 0.71 20.73 -2.67
C LYS A 157 1.90 21.67 -2.60
N ARG A 158 2.57 21.72 -1.44
CA ARG A 158 3.78 22.54 -1.25
C ARG A 158 4.91 22.09 -2.17
N GLN A 159 5.15 20.79 -2.29
CA GLN A 159 6.17 20.24 -3.17
C GLN A 159 5.86 20.53 -4.65
N THR A 160 4.63 20.34 -5.09
CA THR A 160 4.21 20.65 -6.49
C THR A 160 4.43 22.12 -6.82
N LYS A 161 4.00 23.04 -5.95
CA LYS A 161 4.22 24.47 -6.16
C LYS A 161 5.70 24.82 -6.14
N MET A 162 6.50 24.23 -5.27
CA MET A 162 7.94 24.44 -5.21
C MET A 162 8.64 24.03 -6.51
N ILE A 163 8.32 22.84 -7.04
CA ILE A 163 8.86 22.36 -8.32
C ILE A 163 8.49 23.31 -9.47
N ALA A 164 7.24 23.76 -9.50
CA ALA A 164 6.81 24.74 -10.48
C ALA A 164 7.53 26.10 -10.36
N SER A 165 7.76 26.59 -9.13
CA SER A 165 8.51 27.82 -8.87
C SER A 165 9.96 27.72 -9.29
N ILE A 166 10.63 26.59 -8.99
CA ILE A 166 11.99 26.32 -9.45
C ILE A 166 12.04 26.37 -10.99
N LYS A 167 11.17 25.62 -11.65
CA LYS A 167 11.13 25.60 -13.12
C LYS A 167 10.96 26.99 -13.70
N LYS A 168 10.07 27.82 -13.15
CA LYS A 168 9.80 29.17 -13.61
C LYS A 168 10.97 30.14 -13.37
N SER A 169 11.79 29.89 -12.33
CA SER A 169 12.94 30.73 -11.98
C SER A 169 14.19 30.45 -12.82
N LEU A 170 14.28 29.30 -13.48
CA LEU A 170 15.41 28.91 -14.30
C LEU A 170 15.38 29.64 -15.65
N LYS A 171 16.26 30.62 -15.81
CA LYS A 171 16.42 31.39 -17.06
C LYS A 171 17.46 30.79 -18.02
N ASP A 172 18.39 30.01 -17.49
CA ASP A 172 19.43 29.32 -18.25
C ASP A 172 18.82 28.05 -18.88
N GLU A 173 18.92 27.97 -20.21
CA GLU A 173 18.27 26.89 -20.96
C GLU A 173 18.88 25.51 -20.70
N ASN A 174 20.19 25.40 -20.47
CA ASN A 174 20.85 24.16 -20.13
C ASN A 174 20.41 23.65 -18.76
N LYS A 175 20.31 24.55 -17.77
CA LYS A 175 19.80 24.21 -16.43
C LYS A 175 18.34 23.81 -16.46
N LEU A 176 17.52 24.46 -17.28
CA LEU A 176 16.12 24.14 -17.47
C LEU A 176 15.95 22.75 -18.12
N GLN A 177 16.73 22.45 -19.15
CA GLN A 177 16.72 21.12 -19.78
C GLN A 177 17.16 20.03 -18.80
N HIS A 178 18.24 20.26 -18.05
CA HIS A 178 18.70 19.32 -17.02
C HIS A 178 17.62 19.11 -15.95
N PHE A 179 17.00 20.18 -15.45
CA PHE A 179 15.92 20.09 -14.48
C PHE A 179 14.72 19.28 -15.01
N ASN A 180 14.29 19.55 -16.24
CA ASN A 180 13.21 18.79 -16.87
C ASN A 180 13.57 17.31 -17.02
N SER A 181 14.78 16.96 -17.43
CA SER A 181 15.21 15.56 -17.59
C SER A 181 15.21 14.81 -16.26
N VAL A 182 15.63 15.46 -15.16
CA VAL A 182 15.60 14.87 -13.81
C VAL A 182 14.17 14.65 -13.35
N ILE A 183 13.27 15.61 -13.60
CA ILE A 183 11.85 15.47 -13.26
C ILE A 183 11.17 14.37 -14.10
N GLU A 184 11.46 14.27 -15.37
CA GLU A 184 10.94 13.21 -16.26
C GLU A 184 11.46 11.84 -15.85
N MET A 185 12.74 11.72 -15.51
CA MET A 185 13.31 10.49 -14.95
C MET A 185 12.61 10.10 -13.66
N ALA A 186 12.35 11.05 -12.75
CA ALA A 186 11.63 10.80 -11.52
C ALA A 186 10.15 10.36 -11.76
N PHE A 187 9.52 10.91 -12.78
CA PHE A 187 8.19 10.45 -13.22
C PHE A 187 8.25 9.06 -13.87
N GLY A 188 9.32 8.74 -14.59
CA GLY A 188 9.55 7.40 -15.14
C GLY A 188 9.74 6.32 -14.07
N LEU A 189 10.22 6.70 -12.87
CA LEU A 189 10.26 5.83 -11.70
C LEU A 189 8.86 5.54 -11.13
N THR A 190 7.83 6.17 -11.65
CA THR A 190 6.45 5.90 -11.27
C THR A 190 6.07 4.48 -11.63
N GLN A 191 6.13 3.60 -10.67
CA GLN A 191 5.78 2.21 -10.87
C GLN A 191 4.27 2.05 -10.79
N LYS A 192 3.67 1.52 -11.85
CA LYS A 192 2.30 1.05 -11.81
C LYS A 192 2.21 -0.07 -10.76
N LYS A 193 1.33 0.09 -9.76
CA LYS A 193 1.13 -0.92 -8.73
C LYS A 193 -0.09 -1.76 -9.06
N ARG A 194 0.00 -3.05 -8.82
CA ARG A 194 -1.18 -3.93 -8.86
C ARG A 194 -2.07 -3.61 -7.68
N PHE A 195 -3.35 -3.41 -7.94
CA PHE A 195 -4.36 -3.10 -6.93
C PHE A 195 -5.20 -4.32 -6.61
N TYR A 196 -5.35 -4.60 -5.34
CA TYR A 196 -6.10 -5.73 -4.82
C TYR A 196 -7.14 -5.28 -3.83
N ILE A 197 -8.27 -5.98 -3.83
CA ILE A 197 -9.33 -5.81 -2.84
C ILE A 197 -9.68 -7.12 -2.17
N SER A 198 -10.28 -7.01 -0.97
CA SER A 198 -10.94 -8.07 -0.25
C SER A 198 -12.28 -7.58 0.28
N ASP A 199 -13.32 -8.36 0.11
CA ASP A 199 -14.68 -8.08 0.60
C ASP A 199 -14.98 -8.70 1.95
N TYR A 200 -14.01 -9.25 2.64
CA TYR A 200 -14.17 -9.97 3.91
C TYR A 200 -15.22 -11.11 3.87
N GLY A 201 -15.58 -11.55 2.67
CA GLY A 201 -16.60 -12.58 2.48
C GLY A 201 -18.03 -12.05 2.39
N TYR A 202 -18.26 -10.73 2.40
CA TYR A 202 -19.56 -10.15 2.09
C TYR A 202 -19.93 -10.29 0.62
N GLY A 203 -21.22 -10.44 0.34
CA GLY A 203 -21.73 -10.62 -1.02
C GLY A 203 -22.03 -9.33 -1.77
N ASN A 204 -22.29 -8.24 -1.06
CA ASN A 204 -22.83 -6.99 -1.62
C ASN A 204 -22.03 -5.73 -1.28
N VAL A 205 -20.72 -5.86 -1.07
CA VAL A 205 -19.85 -4.72 -0.68
C VAL A 205 -19.88 -3.60 -1.71
N ARG A 206 -19.95 -3.96 -2.99
CA ARG A 206 -19.98 -2.99 -4.09
C ARG A 206 -21.22 -2.10 -4.00
N GLU A 207 -22.36 -2.69 -3.78
CA GLU A 207 -23.66 -2.02 -3.68
C GLU A 207 -23.71 -1.11 -2.44
N VAL A 208 -23.15 -1.56 -1.31
CA VAL A 208 -23.08 -0.74 -0.09
C VAL A 208 -22.15 0.46 -0.26
N ILE A 209 -20.97 0.30 -0.87
CA ILE A 209 -20.04 1.43 -1.09
C ILE A 209 -20.58 2.42 -2.13
N ARG A 210 -21.41 1.96 -3.06
CA ARG A 210 -22.10 2.83 -4.01
C ARG A 210 -23.26 3.60 -3.37
N GLY A 211 -23.80 3.12 -2.26
CA GLY A 211 -25.01 3.63 -1.61
C GLY A 211 -26.30 3.04 -2.18
N ASP A 212 -26.21 1.97 -2.95
CA ASP A 212 -27.39 1.28 -3.52
C ASP A 212 -28.08 0.39 -2.44
N GLN A 213 -27.34 0.01 -1.39
CA GLN A 213 -27.80 -0.78 -0.28
C GLN A 213 -27.19 -0.31 1.03
N ASP A 214 -27.97 -0.39 2.13
CA ASP A 214 -27.53 0.07 3.46
C ASP A 214 -26.97 -1.06 4.32
N LYS A 215 -27.36 -2.31 4.06
CA LYS A 215 -27.00 -3.48 4.88
C LYS A 215 -26.07 -4.42 4.15
N LEU A 216 -25.02 -4.84 4.87
CA LEU A 216 -24.10 -5.87 4.41
C LEU A 216 -24.73 -7.27 4.53
N ILE A 217 -24.51 -8.11 3.52
CA ILE A 217 -25.02 -9.49 3.44
C ILE A 217 -23.82 -10.43 3.40
N HIS A 218 -23.82 -11.46 4.26
CA HIS A 218 -22.79 -12.48 4.23
C HIS A 218 -22.84 -13.26 2.91
N GLY A 219 -21.70 -13.40 2.26
CA GLY A 219 -21.55 -14.18 1.04
C GLY A 219 -21.10 -15.63 1.31
N GLN A 220 -21.00 -16.44 0.28
CA GLN A 220 -20.62 -17.86 0.36
C GLN A 220 -19.24 -18.12 0.99
N ASN A 221 -18.36 -17.15 1.00
CA ASN A 221 -17.02 -17.32 1.53
C ASN A 221 -16.83 -16.72 2.92
N TRP A 222 -17.89 -16.24 3.56
CA TRP A 222 -17.83 -15.56 4.85
C TRP A 222 -16.99 -16.33 5.89
N ASP A 223 -17.27 -17.61 6.08
CA ASP A 223 -16.61 -18.42 7.09
C ASP A 223 -15.09 -18.60 6.86
N LYS A 224 -14.62 -18.46 5.62
CA LYS A 224 -13.20 -18.58 5.30
C LYS A 224 -12.36 -17.48 5.94
N PHE A 225 -12.96 -16.35 6.28
CA PHE A 225 -12.29 -15.18 6.84
C PHE A 225 -12.17 -15.22 8.38
N TYR A 226 -12.69 -16.25 9.04
CA TYR A 226 -12.37 -16.49 10.45
C TYR A 226 -10.89 -16.84 10.62
N LEU A 227 -10.30 -16.35 11.72
CA LEU A 227 -8.87 -16.44 11.97
C LEU A 227 -8.35 -17.89 11.90
N ASP A 228 -9.06 -18.84 12.51
CA ASP A 228 -8.66 -20.24 12.53
C ASP A 228 -8.67 -20.88 11.13
N ASN A 229 -9.63 -20.52 10.30
CA ASN A 229 -9.70 -20.98 8.91
C ASN A 229 -8.56 -20.40 8.07
N ILE A 230 -8.23 -19.13 8.27
CA ILE A 230 -7.08 -18.47 7.66
C ILE A 230 -5.77 -19.15 8.06
N ILE A 231 -5.56 -19.36 9.36
CA ILE A 231 -4.35 -20.01 9.87
C ILE A 231 -4.22 -21.43 9.34
N SER A 232 -5.30 -22.19 9.33
CA SER A 232 -5.33 -23.57 8.81
C SER A 232 -5.00 -23.61 7.31
N TRP A 233 -5.56 -22.68 6.54
CA TRP A 233 -5.27 -22.55 5.12
C TRP A 233 -3.78 -22.22 4.89
N TRP A 234 -3.26 -21.23 5.61
CA TRP A 234 -1.86 -20.83 5.51
C TRP A 234 -0.90 -21.95 5.92
N LYS A 235 -1.13 -22.63 7.05
CA LYS A 235 -0.29 -23.74 7.54
C LYS A 235 -0.08 -24.79 6.46
N ARG A 236 -1.16 -25.24 5.80
CA ARG A 236 -1.04 -26.23 4.71
C ARG A 236 -0.10 -25.77 3.60
N LYS A 237 -0.16 -24.49 3.22
CA LYS A 237 0.71 -23.94 2.16
C LYS A 237 2.15 -23.72 2.65
N ALA A 238 2.31 -23.26 3.87
CA ALA A 238 3.62 -23.04 4.50
C ALA A 238 4.39 -24.34 4.72
N THR A 239 3.72 -25.41 5.16
CA THR A 239 4.32 -26.75 5.29
C THR A 239 4.84 -27.26 3.94
N LYS A 240 4.00 -27.21 2.90
CA LYS A 240 4.44 -27.59 1.56
C LYS A 240 5.64 -26.76 1.06
N ARG A 241 5.62 -25.45 1.33
CA ARG A 241 6.74 -24.55 1.00
C ARG A 241 8.02 -24.97 1.74
N TYR A 242 7.92 -25.22 3.04
CA TYR A 242 9.02 -25.63 3.88
C TYR A 242 9.67 -26.94 3.36
N GLU A 243 8.86 -27.97 3.10
CA GLU A 243 9.32 -29.25 2.57
C GLU A 243 10.03 -29.08 1.22
N THR A 244 9.46 -28.28 0.32
CA THR A 244 10.09 -27.99 -0.98
C THR A 244 11.42 -27.29 -0.80
N LEU A 245 11.51 -26.26 0.05
CA LEU A 245 12.76 -25.54 0.27
C LEU A 245 13.84 -26.42 0.91
N LYS A 246 13.46 -27.32 1.82
CA LYS A 246 14.39 -28.28 2.43
C LYS A 246 14.92 -29.28 1.39
N ARG A 247 14.03 -29.87 0.61
CA ARG A 247 14.41 -30.80 -0.45
C ARG A 247 15.34 -30.15 -1.49
N ASP A 248 15.06 -28.91 -1.86
CA ASP A 248 15.81 -28.17 -2.89
C ASP A 248 17.04 -27.45 -2.31
N ASN A 249 17.39 -27.67 -1.03
CA ASN A 249 18.48 -27.00 -0.31
C ASN A 249 18.44 -25.48 -0.39
N ARG A 250 17.26 -24.90 -0.34
CA ARG A 250 16.99 -23.44 -0.47
C ARG A 250 16.43 -22.83 0.81
N PHE A 251 16.38 -23.60 1.90
CA PHE A 251 15.92 -23.11 3.18
C PHE A 251 16.94 -22.12 3.77
N ARG A 252 16.47 -20.97 4.26
CA ARG A 252 17.30 -19.92 4.84
C ARG A 252 17.22 -20.01 6.36
N ASP A 253 18.35 -20.24 7.01
CA ASP A 253 18.48 -20.36 8.47
C ASP A 253 19.05 -19.09 9.12
N LYS A 254 19.69 -18.23 8.33
CA LYS A 254 20.32 -17.00 8.79
C LYS A 254 19.51 -15.76 8.40
N VAL A 255 19.58 -14.76 9.27
CA VAL A 255 19.11 -13.42 8.94
C VAL A 255 20.13 -12.78 8.00
N GLU A 256 19.65 -12.27 6.86
CA GLU A 256 20.50 -11.47 5.95
C GLU A 256 20.66 -10.09 6.58
N LEU A 257 21.88 -9.73 6.90
CA LEU A 257 22.25 -8.39 7.33
C LEU A 257 22.75 -7.63 6.10
N TRP A 258 22.22 -6.44 5.91
CA TRP A 258 22.58 -5.57 4.78
C TRP A 258 23.55 -4.50 5.28
N SER A 259 24.62 -4.27 4.55
CA SER A 259 25.51 -3.14 4.73
C SER A 259 25.20 -2.03 3.74
N GLN A 260 25.78 -0.84 3.95
CA GLN A 260 25.60 0.29 3.05
C GLN A 260 26.16 0.03 1.65
N ASP A 261 27.16 -0.85 1.56
CA ASP A 261 27.90 -1.17 0.32
C ASP A 261 27.33 -2.41 -0.40
N ASP A 262 26.31 -3.05 0.17
CA ASP A 262 25.68 -4.20 -0.48
C ASP A 262 24.84 -3.74 -1.68
N ASP A 263 25.04 -4.42 -2.81
CA ASP A 263 24.11 -4.28 -3.94
C ASP A 263 22.74 -4.82 -3.55
N ILE A 264 21.80 -3.90 -3.34
CA ILE A 264 20.43 -4.25 -2.93
C ILE A 264 19.70 -4.88 -4.10
N GLN A 265 19.93 -6.16 -4.31
CA GLN A 265 19.07 -6.94 -5.16
C GLN A 265 17.75 -7.20 -4.44
N ILE A 266 16.64 -6.74 -4.99
CA ILE A 266 15.32 -7.10 -4.50
C ILE A 266 15.19 -8.60 -4.57
N ILE A 267 15.21 -9.26 -3.41
CA ILE A 267 15.12 -10.73 -3.30
C ILE A 267 13.77 -11.17 -3.88
N ARG A 268 13.82 -11.89 -4.94
CA ARG A 268 12.67 -12.39 -5.69
C ARG A 268 12.31 -13.81 -5.32
#